data_8a9b6e9ac096523fdc0512fd9abbe07d
#
_entry.id   8a9b6e9ac096523fdc0512fd9abbe07d
#
_cell.length_a   1.000
_cell.length_b   1.000
_cell.length_c   1.000
_cell.angle_alpha   90.00
_cell.angle_beta   90.00
_cell.angle_gamma   90.00
#
_symmetry.space_group_name_H-M   'P 1'
#
loop_
_entity.id
_entity.type
_entity.pdbx_description
1 polymer ?
#
loop_
_entity_poly.entity_id
_entity_poly.type
_entity_poly.pdbx_seq_one_letter_code
_entity_poly.pdbx_strand_id
1 'polypeptide(L)'
;MKYQHSIFLTVFLAFPLAMFSCGFASNPKSASCEAAEEATSGSNTIGEKETFTVNGVTFNMILVEGGTFTMGATPEQGKDAGQDEKPAHQVTLSDYYIGETEVTQALYEAVVGENPSDKKGANLPVESVDKVDCNYFAEKLSQLTGRDFRVPTEAEWEYAARGGNKSKGYKYAGSDNIDDVAWFNDMENTSQPVKGKAPNELGIYDMSGNVAEYCADDFAPYSKDSQTNPMIESEESEGLVFRGGSFADDLSSSCRVSARGCTNGYVFGSLGFRIVMSAK
;
A
#
# COMPACT_ATOMS: atom_id res chain seq x y z
N MET A 1 34.28 -37.56 31.72
CA MET A 1 33.66 -38.69 32.44
C MET A 1 32.19 -38.73 32.14
N LYS A 2 31.76 -39.90 31.64
CA LYS A 2 30.41 -40.48 31.54
C LYS A 2 29.36 -39.84 30.65
N TYR A 3 29.21 -40.50 29.52
CA TYR A 3 28.03 -40.59 28.63
C TYR A 3 26.80 -41.10 29.39
N GLN A 4 25.61 -40.63 29.01
CA GLN A 4 24.40 -41.46 29.03
C GLN A 4 23.53 -41.17 27.79
N HIS A 5 23.38 -42.22 27.00
CA HIS A 5 22.41 -42.35 25.90
C HIS A 5 21.05 -42.69 26.50
N SER A 6 20.01 -42.13 25.94
CA SER A 6 18.65 -42.65 26.12
C SER A 6 17.96 -42.80 24.76
N ILE A 7 17.70 -44.04 24.44
CA ILE A 7 16.99 -44.56 23.27
C ILE A 7 15.50 -44.49 23.61
N PHE A 8 14.66 -43.92 22.75
CA PHE A 8 13.20 -44.12 22.82
C PHE A 8 12.65 -44.70 21.53
N LEU A 9 11.93 -45.75 21.77
CA LEU A 9 11.36 -46.82 21.00
C LEU A 9 10.20 -46.34 20.11
N THR A 10 10.24 -46.76 18.84
CA THR A 10 9.18 -46.56 17.85
C THR A 10 8.06 -47.58 18.05
N VAL A 11 6.83 -47.16 18.17
CA VAL A 11 5.64 -48.04 18.13
C VAL A 11 4.84 -47.76 16.86
N PHE A 12 4.79 -48.75 15.98
CA PHE A 12 3.89 -48.84 14.84
C PHE A 12 2.53 -49.35 15.29
N LEU A 13 1.46 -48.65 14.97
CA LEU A 13 0.09 -49.16 15.07
C LEU A 13 -0.54 -49.18 13.67
N ALA A 14 -0.80 -50.41 13.23
CA ALA A 14 -1.52 -50.72 12.00
C ALA A 14 -3.03 -50.67 12.22
N PHE A 15 -3.78 -50.10 11.29
CA PHE A 15 -5.23 -50.19 11.24
C PHE A 15 -5.68 -51.01 10.04
N PRO A 16 -6.71 -51.85 10.17
CA PRO A 16 -7.20 -52.67 9.08
C PRO A 16 -8.26 -51.99 8.23
N LEU A 17 -8.22 -52.35 6.97
CA LEU A 17 -9.10 -52.04 5.86
C LEU A 17 -10.44 -52.77 6.03
N ALA A 18 -11.57 -52.08 5.97
CA ALA A 18 -12.89 -52.68 5.80
C ALA A 18 -13.50 -52.24 4.46
N MET A 19 -13.60 -53.20 3.55
CA MET A 19 -14.42 -53.09 2.34
C MET A 19 -15.89 -53.39 2.68
N PHE A 20 -16.81 -52.61 2.09
CA PHE A 20 -18.19 -53.02 1.86
C PHE A 20 -18.63 -52.65 0.47
N SER A 21 -19.18 -53.61 -0.20
CA SER A 21 -19.63 -53.67 -1.58
C SER A 21 -21.12 -53.39 -1.76
N CYS A 22 -21.41 -52.76 -2.87
CA CYS A 22 -22.50 -53.04 -3.85
C CYS A 22 -23.98 -52.91 -3.43
N GLY A 23 -24.72 -52.11 -4.22
CA GLY A 23 -26.14 -52.13 -4.34
C GLY A 23 -26.65 -51.24 -5.47
N PHE A 24 -26.81 -51.80 -6.67
CA PHE A 24 -27.52 -51.19 -7.82
C PHE A 24 -29.00 -51.16 -7.60
N ALA A 25 -29.68 -50.09 -7.89
CA ALA A 25 -31.09 -50.07 -8.34
C ALA A 25 -31.42 -48.81 -9.16
N SER A 26 -32.07 -49.02 -10.27
CA SER A 26 -32.36 -48.16 -11.41
C SER A 26 -33.63 -47.32 -11.28
N ASN A 27 -33.57 -46.05 -11.69
CA ASN A 27 -34.45 -45.29 -12.65
C ASN A 27 -35.90 -44.91 -12.31
N PRO A 28 -36.53 -44.03 -13.12
CA PRO A 28 -36.46 -42.55 -13.05
C PRO A 28 -37.85 -41.92 -12.89
N LYS A 29 -37.96 -40.68 -12.48
CA LYS A 29 -39.08 -39.79 -12.83
C LYS A 29 -38.71 -38.33 -12.77
N SER A 30 -39.11 -37.68 -13.85
CA SER A 30 -39.11 -36.25 -14.12
C SER A 30 -39.67 -35.40 -12.98
N ALA A 31 -38.99 -34.30 -12.67
CA ALA A 31 -39.57 -33.13 -12.03
C ALA A 31 -38.87 -31.85 -12.54
N SER A 32 -39.72 -31.01 -13.04
CA SER A 32 -39.69 -29.60 -13.40
C SER A 32 -38.48 -28.75 -12.93
N CYS A 33 -37.93 -27.99 -13.90
CA CYS A 33 -37.15 -26.79 -13.67
C CYS A 33 -37.95 -25.77 -12.86
N GLU A 34 -37.55 -25.56 -11.63
CA GLU A 34 -37.78 -24.28 -10.93
C GLU A 34 -36.49 -23.46 -11.08
N ALA A 35 -36.65 -22.28 -11.69
CA ALA A 35 -35.58 -21.29 -11.80
C ALA A 35 -35.23 -20.80 -10.38
N ALA A 36 -34.05 -21.16 -9.90
CA ALA A 36 -33.46 -20.51 -8.75
C ALA A 36 -33.03 -19.12 -9.20
N GLU A 37 -33.63 -18.08 -8.65
CA GLU A 37 -33.13 -16.72 -8.70
C GLU A 37 -31.71 -16.70 -8.12
N GLU A 38 -30.71 -16.42 -8.96
CA GLU A 38 -29.38 -16.07 -8.52
C GLU A 38 -29.48 -14.76 -7.72
N ALA A 39 -29.41 -14.89 -6.41
CA ALA A 39 -29.08 -13.79 -5.55
C ALA A 39 -27.65 -13.35 -5.92
N THR A 40 -27.53 -12.24 -6.65
CA THR A 40 -26.27 -11.54 -6.87
C THR A 40 -25.75 -11.07 -5.51
N SER A 41 -24.93 -11.92 -4.87
CA SER A 41 -24.06 -11.49 -3.79
C SER A 41 -23.09 -10.49 -4.42
N GLY A 42 -23.21 -9.22 -4.04
CA GLY A 42 -22.23 -8.20 -4.39
C GLY A 42 -20.87 -8.66 -3.88
N SER A 43 -20.06 -9.22 -4.77
CA SER A 43 -18.65 -9.46 -4.55
C SER A 43 -18.00 -8.09 -4.37
N ASN A 44 -17.60 -7.75 -3.14
CA ASN A 44 -16.62 -6.72 -2.90
C ASN A 44 -15.29 -7.24 -3.48
N THR A 45 -15.08 -7.11 -4.79
CA THR A 45 -13.79 -7.35 -5.40
C THR A 45 -12.87 -6.24 -4.94
N ILE A 46 -12.02 -6.55 -3.95
CA ILE A 46 -10.78 -5.83 -3.68
C ILE A 46 -10.09 -5.67 -5.03
N GLY A 47 -9.49 -4.50 -5.29
CA GLY A 47 -8.94 -4.13 -6.59
C GLY A 47 -8.11 -5.22 -7.25
N GLU A 48 -8.12 -5.26 -8.59
CA GLU A 48 -7.29 -6.16 -9.36
C GLU A 48 -5.83 -5.94 -8.95
N LYS A 49 -5.08 -7.04 -8.75
CA LYS A 49 -3.69 -6.96 -8.33
C LYS A 49 -2.77 -7.79 -9.21
N GLU A 50 -1.59 -7.27 -9.43
CA GLU A 50 -0.47 -7.96 -10.07
C GLU A 50 0.57 -8.33 -9.01
N THR A 51 1.03 -9.57 -9.00
CA THR A 51 2.00 -10.09 -8.01
C THR A 51 3.34 -10.31 -8.66
N PHE A 52 4.39 -9.82 -8.02
CA PHE A 52 5.79 -9.94 -8.44
C PHE A 52 6.58 -10.71 -7.39
N THR A 53 7.62 -11.42 -7.86
CA THR A 53 8.62 -12.04 -6.98
C THR A 53 10.02 -11.69 -7.49
N VAL A 54 10.82 -11.06 -6.64
CA VAL A 54 12.21 -10.68 -6.95
C VAL A 54 13.11 -11.23 -5.86
N ASN A 55 14.12 -12.01 -6.25
CA ASN A 55 15.09 -12.63 -5.36
C ASN A 55 14.46 -13.33 -4.13
N GLY A 56 13.28 -13.98 -4.34
CA GLY A 56 12.56 -14.72 -3.32
C GLY A 56 11.60 -13.88 -2.46
N VAL A 57 11.54 -12.57 -2.65
CA VAL A 57 10.60 -11.68 -1.96
C VAL A 57 9.41 -11.37 -2.87
N THR A 58 8.20 -11.59 -2.36
CA THR A 58 6.95 -11.36 -3.10
C THR A 58 6.27 -10.09 -2.64
N PHE A 59 5.79 -9.29 -3.59
CA PHE A 59 5.01 -8.07 -3.33
C PHE A 59 3.87 -7.93 -4.33
N ASN A 60 2.87 -7.12 -3.99
CA ASN A 60 1.69 -6.89 -4.80
C ASN A 60 1.59 -5.43 -5.26
N MET A 61 1.11 -5.25 -6.47
CA MET A 61 0.72 -3.96 -7.03
C MET A 61 -0.79 -3.96 -7.26
N ILE A 62 -1.47 -2.94 -6.76
CA ILE A 62 -2.94 -2.80 -6.84
C ILE A 62 -3.28 -1.89 -8.02
N LEU A 63 -4.19 -2.33 -8.89
CA LEU A 63 -4.72 -1.49 -9.96
C LEU A 63 -5.56 -0.35 -9.38
N VAL A 64 -5.21 0.87 -9.73
CA VAL A 64 -5.99 2.08 -9.51
C VAL A 64 -6.55 2.51 -10.85
N GLU A 65 -7.85 2.26 -11.05
CA GLU A 65 -8.53 2.75 -12.24
C GLU A 65 -8.53 4.27 -12.25
N GLY A 66 -8.14 4.86 -13.36
CA GLY A 66 -8.04 6.29 -13.54
C GLY A 66 -9.39 6.99 -13.38
N GLY A 67 -9.33 8.28 -13.19
CA GLY A 67 -10.53 9.09 -12.99
C GLY A 67 -10.21 10.54 -12.68
N THR A 68 -11.25 11.33 -12.47
CA THR A 68 -11.13 12.73 -12.06
C THR A 68 -11.55 12.89 -10.60
N PHE A 69 -10.69 13.52 -9.80
CA PHE A 69 -10.96 13.80 -8.40
C PHE A 69 -10.61 15.23 -8.02
N THR A 70 -11.02 15.65 -6.84
CA THR A 70 -10.63 16.93 -6.27
C THR A 70 -9.44 16.71 -5.34
N MET A 71 -8.26 17.18 -5.76
CA MET A 71 -7.02 17.14 -5.00
C MET A 71 -6.95 18.32 -4.01
N GLY A 72 -6.42 18.08 -2.81
CA GLY A 72 -6.21 19.12 -1.79
C GLY A 72 -7.29 19.16 -0.71
N ALA A 73 -7.45 20.31 -0.06
CA ALA A 73 -8.34 20.51 1.09
C ALA A 73 -9.82 20.50 0.72
N THR A 74 -10.38 19.30 0.59
CA THR A 74 -11.83 19.07 0.44
C THR A 74 -12.57 19.18 1.79
N PRO A 75 -13.92 19.32 1.82
CA PRO A 75 -14.66 19.59 3.06
C PRO A 75 -14.44 18.59 4.20
N GLU A 76 -14.27 17.30 3.89
CA GLU A 76 -14.02 16.23 4.86
C GLU A 76 -12.67 16.37 5.56
N GLN A 77 -11.72 17.11 4.99
CA GLN A 77 -10.43 17.39 5.63
C GLN A 77 -10.54 18.37 6.79
N GLY A 78 -11.65 19.12 6.83
CA GLY A 78 -12.03 19.96 7.96
C GLY A 78 -11.18 21.21 8.14
N LYS A 79 -11.23 21.75 9.36
CA LYS A 79 -10.51 22.99 9.72
C LYS A 79 -8.99 22.83 9.85
N ASP A 80 -8.53 21.59 9.97
CA ASP A 80 -7.12 21.26 10.17
C ASP A 80 -6.34 21.23 8.85
N ALA A 81 -7.03 21.44 7.70
CA ALA A 81 -6.40 21.53 6.39
C ALA A 81 -5.54 22.80 6.26
N GLY A 82 -4.27 22.59 5.91
CA GLY A 82 -3.26 23.63 5.74
C GLY A 82 -3.56 24.60 4.60
N GLN A 83 -2.78 25.66 4.51
CA GLN A 83 -2.86 26.61 3.38
C GLN A 83 -2.19 26.05 2.13
N ASP A 84 -1.19 25.23 2.30
CA ASP A 84 -0.45 24.48 1.27
C ASP A 84 -1.29 23.39 0.59
N GLU A 85 -2.39 22.96 1.22
CA GLU A 85 -3.39 22.07 0.63
C GLU A 85 -4.42 22.81 -0.25
N LYS A 86 -4.27 24.12 -0.44
CA LYS A 86 -5.24 24.98 -1.15
C LYS A 86 -4.60 25.73 -2.32
N PRO A 87 -5.38 26.04 -3.35
CA PRO A 87 -6.80 25.69 -3.55
C PRO A 87 -7.00 24.22 -3.89
N ALA A 88 -8.10 23.62 -3.43
CA ALA A 88 -8.53 22.34 -3.96
C ALA A 88 -8.87 22.50 -5.46
N HIS A 89 -8.44 21.54 -6.28
CA HIS A 89 -8.54 21.62 -7.74
C HIS A 89 -8.81 20.26 -8.37
N GLN A 90 -9.23 20.25 -9.63
CA GLN A 90 -9.53 19.00 -10.34
C GLN A 90 -8.28 18.40 -10.95
N VAL A 91 -8.08 17.10 -10.70
CA VAL A 91 -7.01 16.32 -11.33
C VAL A 91 -7.62 15.10 -11.99
N THR A 92 -7.21 14.82 -13.22
CA THR A 92 -7.56 13.59 -13.95
C THR A 92 -6.32 12.72 -14.10
N LEU A 93 -6.44 11.45 -13.74
CA LEU A 93 -5.37 10.47 -13.83
C LEU A 93 -5.76 9.32 -14.78
N SER A 94 -4.78 8.78 -15.47
CA SER A 94 -4.88 7.51 -16.20
C SER A 94 -4.77 6.34 -15.22
N ASP A 95 -5.09 5.12 -15.69
CA ASP A 95 -4.90 3.89 -14.92
C ASP A 95 -3.42 3.67 -14.58
N TYR A 96 -3.15 3.22 -13.36
CA TYR A 96 -1.81 2.85 -12.90
C TYR A 96 -1.89 1.77 -11.83
N TYR A 97 -0.78 1.13 -11.54
CA TYR A 97 -0.64 0.24 -10.41
C TYR A 97 0.18 0.91 -9.31
N ILE A 98 -0.19 0.68 -8.05
CA ILE A 98 0.52 1.19 -6.87
C ILE A 98 0.83 0.05 -5.90
N GLY A 99 1.95 0.14 -5.17
CA GLY A 99 2.30 -0.83 -4.13
C GLY A 99 1.18 -1.01 -3.11
N GLU A 100 0.83 -2.27 -2.82
CA GLU A 100 -0.16 -2.61 -1.79
C GLU A 100 0.23 -2.05 -0.42
N THR A 101 1.53 -1.88 -0.19
CA THR A 101 2.15 -1.30 1.00
C THR A 101 3.28 -0.36 0.60
N GLU A 102 3.89 0.29 1.56
CA GLU A 102 5.24 0.86 1.45
C GLU A 102 6.23 -0.23 1.01
N VAL A 103 7.36 0.16 0.44
CA VAL A 103 8.45 -0.78 0.13
C VAL A 103 9.00 -1.34 1.45
N THR A 104 8.92 -2.66 1.62
CA THR A 104 9.45 -3.32 2.81
C THR A 104 10.98 -3.41 2.78
N GLN A 105 11.60 -3.50 3.95
CA GLN A 105 13.05 -3.69 4.06
C GLN A 105 13.53 -4.96 3.35
N ALA A 106 12.75 -6.05 3.43
CA ALA A 106 13.07 -7.28 2.71
C ALA A 106 13.09 -7.07 1.19
N LEU A 107 12.12 -6.33 0.64
CA LEU A 107 12.08 -6.04 -0.79
C LEU A 107 13.21 -5.10 -1.19
N TYR A 108 13.47 -4.05 -0.40
CA TYR A 108 14.56 -3.12 -0.66
C TYR A 108 15.92 -3.85 -0.70
N GLU A 109 16.22 -4.66 0.32
CA GLU A 109 17.44 -5.44 0.40
C GLU A 109 17.55 -6.48 -0.75
N ALA A 110 16.44 -7.12 -1.14
CA ALA A 110 16.41 -8.06 -2.26
C ALA A 110 16.74 -7.40 -3.61
N VAL A 111 16.42 -6.12 -3.78
CA VAL A 111 16.66 -5.35 -5.02
C VAL A 111 18.00 -4.63 -5.01
N VAL A 112 18.34 -3.96 -3.91
CA VAL A 112 19.52 -3.08 -3.81
C VAL A 112 20.74 -3.83 -3.28
N GLY A 113 20.53 -4.79 -2.37
CA GLY A 113 21.59 -5.59 -1.73
C GLY A 113 22.00 -5.10 -0.34
N GLU A 114 21.36 -4.03 0.16
CA GLU A 114 21.60 -3.45 1.49
C GLU A 114 20.30 -2.93 2.09
N ASN A 115 20.31 -2.64 3.40
CA ASN A 115 19.16 -2.10 4.11
C ASN A 115 19.62 -0.92 4.99
N PRO A 116 19.27 0.34 4.63
CA PRO A 116 19.71 1.54 5.35
C PRO A 116 18.95 1.78 6.65
N SER A 117 17.76 1.21 6.82
CA SER A 117 16.84 1.50 7.93
C SER A 117 17.48 1.38 9.30
N ASP A 118 17.09 2.22 10.24
CA ASP A 118 17.59 2.20 11.62
C ASP A 118 17.11 0.95 12.38
N LYS A 119 15.79 0.76 12.48
CA LYS A 119 15.21 -0.46 13.05
C LYS A 119 15.10 -1.55 12.00
N LYS A 120 15.69 -2.71 12.24
CA LYS A 120 15.69 -3.82 11.27
C LYS A 120 14.50 -4.75 11.46
N GLY A 121 13.87 -5.13 10.34
CA GLY A 121 12.79 -6.11 10.31
C GLY A 121 12.25 -6.31 8.89
N ALA A 122 12.21 -7.56 8.43
CA ALA A 122 11.87 -7.90 7.04
C ALA A 122 10.55 -7.27 6.56
N ASN A 123 9.53 -7.22 7.42
CA ASN A 123 8.20 -6.68 7.12
C ASN A 123 8.01 -5.22 7.55
N LEU A 124 9.04 -4.56 8.07
CA LEU A 124 8.99 -3.12 8.32
C LEU A 124 9.16 -2.38 6.98
N PRO A 125 8.58 -1.18 6.83
CA PRO A 125 8.89 -0.33 5.70
C PRO A 125 10.36 0.05 5.72
N VAL A 126 10.98 0.21 4.56
CA VAL A 126 12.30 0.82 4.48
C VAL A 126 12.18 2.29 4.82
N GLU A 127 13.11 2.80 5.63
CA GLU A 127 13.23 4.20 6.00
C GLU A 127 14.71 4.61 5.97
N SER A 128 15.01 5.86 6.26
CA SER A 128 16.36 6.42 6.16
C SER A 128 16.92 6.36 4.73
N VAL A 129 16.07 6.59 3.74
CA VAL A 129 16.37 6.70 2.31
C VAL A 129 16.15 8.13 1.83
N ASP A 130 16.82 8.54 0.77
CA ASP A 130 16.54 9.79 0.06
C ASP A 130 15.86 9.53 -1.30
N LYS A 131 15.54 10.60 -2.06
CA LYS A 131 14.90 10.46 -3.39
C LYS A 131 15.81 9.73 -4.38
N VAL A 132 17.13 9.87 -4.25
CA VAL A 132 18.09 9.19 -5.15
C VAL A 132 18.05 7.70 -4.89
N ASP A 133 18.01 7.28 -3.62
CA ASP A 133 17.86 5.88 -3.21
C ASP A 133 16.54 5.29 -3.69
N CYS A 134 15.43 6.03 -3.56
CA CYS A 134 14.12 5.61 -4.04
C CYS A 134 14.09 5.38 -5.55
N ASN A 135 14.66 6.32 -6.32
CA ASN A 135 14.76 6.22 -7.77
C ASN A 135 15.69 5.07 -8.20
N TYR A 136 16.82 4.91 -7.54
CA TYR A 136 17.76 3.81 -7.80
C TYR A 136 17.11 2.44 -7.54
N PHE A 137 16.35 2.31 -6.45
CA PHE A 137 15.57 1.11 -6.19
C PHE A 137 14.57 0.84 -7.32
N ALA A 138 13.78 1.85 -7.73
CA ALA A 138 12.77 1.70 -8.77
C ALA A 138 13.40 1.31 -10.13
N GLU A 139 14.52 1.92 -10.50
CA GLU A 139 15.27 1.57 -11.70
C GLU A 139 15.78 0.12 -11.67
N LYS A 140 16.38 -0.29 -10.55
CA LYS A 140 16.84 -1.68 -10.37
C LYS A 140 15.69 -2.68 -10.42
N LEU A 141 14.57 -2.37 -9.76
CA LEU A 141 13.39 -3.22 -9.80
C LEU A 141 12.84 -3.35 -11.22
N SER A 142 12.85 -2.25 -11.98
CA SER A 142 12.45 -2.24 -13.39
C SER A 142 13.32 -3.16 -14.23
N GLN A 143 14.65 -3.11 -14.05
CA GLN A 143 15.60 -4.00 -14.75
C GLN A 143 15.38 -5.48 -14.40
N LEU A 144 15.07 -5.80 -13.14
CA LEU A 144 14.86 -7.17 -12.67
C LEU A 144 13.54 -7.78 -13.16
N THR A 145 12.51 -6.95 -13.36
CA THR A 145 11.15 -7.41 -13.66
C THR A 145 10.73 -7.20 -15.12
N GLY A 146 11.43 -6.33 -15.84
CA GLY A 146 11.04 -5.90 -17.19
C GLY A 146 9.79 -4.99 -17.21
N ARG A 147 9.38 -4.43 -16.08
CA ARG A 147 8.28 -3.47 -15.92
C ARG A 147 8.87 -2.11 -15.54
N ASP A 148 8.14 -1.05 -15.82
CA ASP A 148 8.60 0.32 -15.57
C ASP A 148 8.06 0.82 -14.22
N PHE A 149 8.86 0.66 -13.17
CA PHE A 149 8.55 1.14 -11.82
C PHE A 149 9.15 2.52 -11.57
N ARG A 150 8.45 3.31 -10.79
CA ARG A 150 8.86 4.65 -10.35
C ARG A 150 8.23 5.01 -9.01
N VAL A 151 8.64 6.12 -8.44
CA VAL A 151 7.96 6.77 -7.31
C VAL A 151 6.65 7.38 -7.80
N PRO A 152 5.55 7.36 -7.04
CA PRO A 152 4.29 7.98 -7.43
C PRO A 152 4.42 9.51 -7.56
N THR A 153 3.63 10.11 -8.46
CA THR A 153 3.38 11.55 -8.37
C THR A 153 2.54 11.86 -7.14
N GLU A 154 2.59 13.10 -6.67
CA GLU A 154 1.79 13.53 -5.53
C GLU A 154 0.28 13.31 -5.78
N ALA A 155 -0.17 13.56 -7.00
CA ALA A 155 -1.55 13.35 -7.40
C ALA A 155 -1.96 11.87 -7.43
N GLU A 156 -1.09 10.97 -7.93
CA GLU A 156 -1.33 9.53 -7.90
C GLU A 156 -1.40 9.02 -6.45
N TRP A 157 -0.49 9.50 -5.60
CA TRP A 157 -0.49 9.15 -4.19
C TRP A 157 -1.80 9.56 -3.51
N GLU A 158 -2.24 10.82 -3.66
CA GLU A 158 -3.46 11.32 -3.01
C GLU A 158 -4.72 10.63 -3.55
N TYR A 159 -4.81 10.40 -4.86
CA TYR A 159 -5.94 9.69 -5.45
C TYR A 159 -6.06 8.27 -4.91
N ALA A 160 -4.95 7.55 -4.84
CA ALA A 160 -4.91 6.20 -4.26
C ALA A 160 -5.28 6.21 -2.76
N ALA A 161 -4.74 7.17 -1.98
CA ALA A 161 -5.04 7.31 -0.56
C ALA A 161 -6.53 7.57 -0.28
N ARG A 162 -7.18 8.36 -1.15
CA ARG A 162 -8.61 8.65 -1.09
C ARG A 162 -9.50 7.47 -1.50
N GLY A 163 -8.94 6.36 -1.98
CA GLY A 163 -9.68 5.19 -2.45
C GLY A 163 -10.06 5.24 -3.94
N GLY A 164 -9.43 6.13 -4.73
CA GLY A 164 -9.68 6.25 -6.17
C GLY A 164 -11.15 6.52 -6.49
N ASN A 165 -11.68 5.83 -7.51
CA ASN A 165 -13.10 5.90 -7.90
C ASN A 165 -14.04 5.16 -6.92
N LYS A 166 -13.51 4.46 -5.90
CA LYS A 166 -14.27 3.83 -4.80
C LYS A 166 -14.29 4.68 -3.54
N SER A 167 -13.75 5.90 -3.58
CA SER A 167 -13.64 6.81 -2.44
C SER A 167 -14.97 7.01 -1.72
N LYS A 168 -14.95 6.94 -0.40
CA LYS A 168 -16.09 7.24 0.47
C LYS A 168 -15.99 8.62 1.12
N GLY A 169 -14.96 9.40 0.77
CA GLY A 169 -14.75 10.73 1.31
C GLY A 169 -14.30 10.73 2.76
N TYR A 170 -13.48 9.77 3.16
CA TYR A 170 -12.90 9.72 4.50
C TYR A 170 -11.77 10.73 4.69
N LYS A 171 -11.57 11.14 5.93
CA LYS A 171 -10.50 12.05 6.35
C LYS A 171 -9.11 11.40 6.22
N TYR A 172 -9.02 10.13 6.57
CA TYR A 172 -7.82 9.29 6.47
C TYR A 172 -8.03 8.20 5.42
N ALA A 173 -6.98 7.50 5.04
CA ALA A 173 -7.07 6.46 4.01
C ALA A 173 -7.86 5.25 4.51
N GLY A 174 -9.17 5.21 4.25
CA GLY A 174 -10.09 4.12 4.56
C GLY A 174 -10.96 4.31 5.80
N SER A 175 -10.79 5.38 6.61
CA SER A 175 -11.62 5.65 7.79
C SER A 175 -11.62 7.14 8.19
N ASP A 176 -12.66 7.58 8.90
CA ASP A 176 -12.66 8.84 9.65
C ASP A 176 -12.03 8.70 11.05
N ASN A 177 -11.85 7.46 11.51
CA ASN A 177 -11.14 7.17 12.76
C ASN A 177 -9.70 6.78 12.44
N ILE A 178 -8.74 7.59 12.86
CA ILE A 178 -7.32 7.40 12.59
C ILE A 178 -6.78 6.09 13.17
N ASP A 179 -7.27 5.65 14.31
CA ASP A 179 -6.80 4.44 15.00
C ASP A 179 -7.05 3.15 14.20
N ASP A 180 -8.00 3.18 13.25
CA ASP A 180 -8.32 2.04 12.41
C ASP A 180 -7.24 1.82 11.32
N VAL A 181 -6.60 2.92 10.84
CA VAL A 181 -5.84 2.94 9.59
C VAL A 181 -4.40 3.44 9.72
N ALA A 182 -4.02 4.05 10.86
CA ALA A 182 -2.72 4.70 10.99
C ALA A 182 -1.91 4.21 12.19
N TRP A 183 -0.60 4.16 12.01
CA TRP A 183 0.40 4.16 13.06
C TRP A 183 0.99 5.58 13.13
N PHE A 184 0.67 6.33 14.19
CA PHE A 184 1.16 7.69 14.45
C PHE A 184 1.31 7.89 15.94
N ASN A 185 2.06 8.91 16.37
CA ASN A 185 2.30 9.22 17.78
C ASN A 185 2.75 7.95 18.56
N ASP A 186 3.62 7.15 17.94
CA ASP A 186 4.10 5.93 18.57
C ASP A 186 5.13 6.26 19.64
N MET A 187 4.83 5.88 20.88
CA MET A 187 5.69 6.14 22.04
C MET A 187 7.07 5.45 21.93
N GLU A 188 7.17 4.38 21.15
CA GLU A 188 8.45 3.73 20.84
C GLU A 188 9.22 4.46 19.73
N ASN A 189 8.56 5.40 19.05
CA ASN A 189 9.11 6.17 17.94
C ASN A 189 9.74 5.27 16.86
N THR A 190 9.02 4.24 16.43
CA THR A 190 9.49 3.28 15.44
C THR A 190 8.38 2.85 14.49
N SER A 191 8.78 2.54 13.23
CA SER A 191 7.84 1.95 12.25
C SER A 191 7.31 0.59 12.72
N GLN A 192 6.12 0.25 12.25
CA GLN A 192 5.44 -1.02 12.51
C GLN A 192 5.42 -1.89 11.25
N PRO A 193 5.26 -3.22 11.37
CA PRO A 193 5.10 -4.08 10.21
C PRO A 193 3.95 -3.61 9.32
N VAL A 194 4.20 -3.56 8.01
CA VAL A 194 3.18 -3.18 7.02
C VAL A 194 1.93 -4.05 7.16
N LYS A 195 0.76 -3.51 6.80
CA LYS A 195 -0.56 -4.17 6.93
C LYS A 195 -1.00 -4.43 8.38
N GLY A 196 -0.43 -3.71 9.33
CA GLY A 196 -0.83 -3.81 10.74
C GLY A 196 -2.18 -3.13 11.06
N LYS A 197 -2.67 -2.29 10.15
CA LYS A 197 -3.95 -1.58 10.24
C LYS A 197 -4.86 -1.94 9.08
N ALA A 198 -6.08 -1.40 9.05
CA ALA A 198 -7.04 -1.64 7.96
C ALA A 198 -6.59 -0.95 6.66
N PRO A 199 -6.87 -1.56 5.49
CA PRO A 199 -6.62 -0.92 4.20
C PRO A 199 -7.72 0.08 3.85
N ASN A 200 -7.46 0.89 2.82
CA ASN A 200 -8.51 1.71 2.21
C ASN A 200 -9.42 0.90 1.26
N GLU A 201 -10.34 1.57 0.56
CA GLU A 201 -11.35 0.98 -0.31
C GLU A 201 -10.78 0.20 -1.50
N LEU A 202 -9.52 0.47 -1.88
CA LEU A 202 -8.80 -0.24 -2.94
C LEU A 202 -8.01 -1.45 -2.43
N GLY A 203 -7.89 -1.62 -1.11
CA GLY A 203 -7.05 -2.65 -0.50
C GLY A 203 -5.59 -2.23 -0.35
N ILE A 204 -5.32 -0.92 -0.34
CA ILE A 204 -3.99 -0.33 -0.13
C ILE A 204 -3.83 0.00 1.35
N TYR A 205 -2.71 -0.42 1.93
CA TYR A 205 -2.42 -0.27 3.36
C TYR A 205 -1.46 0.90 3.62
N ASP A 206 -1.47 1.37 4.84
CA ASP A 206 -0.48 2.28 5.42
C ASP A 206 -0.34 3.62 4.65
N MET A 207 -1.42 4.07 3.95
CA MET A 207 -1.50 5.38 3.30
C MET A 207 -1.75 6.52 4.31
N SER A 208 -1.91 6.20 5.58
CA SER A 208 -1.98 7.11 6.71
C SER A 208 -1.09 6.58 7.82
N GLY A 209 -0.06 7.33 8.21
CA GLY A 209 0.92 6.95 9.25
C GLY A 209 1.96 5.94 8.77
N ASN A 210 2.57 5.24 9.69
CA ASN A 210 3.71 4.34 9.58
C ASN A 210 4.98 5.10 9.14
N VAL A 211 5.33 5.16 7.84
CA VAL A 211 6.36 6.08 7.36
C VAL A 211 5.76 7.09 6.40
N ALA A 212 6.23 8.32 6.43
CA ALA A 212 5.93 9.30 5.39
C ALA A 212 6.57 8.84 4.07
N GLU A 213 5.97 9.21 2.94
CA GLU A 213 6.34 8.65 1.65
C GLU A 213 6.73 9.72 0.65
N TYR A 214 7.91 9.58 0.06
CA TYR A 214 8.35 10.43 -1.04
C TYR A 214 7.38 10.33 -2.24
N CYS A 215 7.12 11.51 -2.84
CA CYS A 215 6.53 11.65 -4.17
C CYS A 215 7.57 12.12 -5.18
N ALA A 216 7.26 11.95 -6.46
CA ALA A 216 8.15 12.37 -7.55
C ALA A 216 8.26 13.90 -7.65
N ASP A 217 7.22 14.60 -7.21
CA ASP A 217 7.04 16.04 -7.36
C ASP A 217 7.93 16.87 -6.46
N ASP A 218 8.29 18.03 -6.96
CA ASP A 218 8.78 19.15 -6.19
C ASP A 218 7.63 19.85 -5.45
N PHE A 219 7.89 20.32 -4.22
CA PHE A 219 6.91 21.03 -3.43
C PHE A 219 6.68 22.43 -4.00
N ALA A 220 5.46 22.65 -4.51
CA ALA A 220 5.02 23.93 -5.07
C ALA A 220 3.57 24.24 -4.64
N PRO A 221 3.14 25.52 -4.66
CA PRO A 221 1.76 25.88 -4.42
C PRO A 221 0.81 25.25 -5.45
N TYR A 222 -0.37 24.83 -5.00
CA TYR A 222 -1.39 24.30 -5.91
C TYR A 222 -1.92 25.38 -6.85
N SER A 223 -2.12 25.03 -8.12
CA SER A 223 -2.90 25.82 -9.08
C SER A 223 -4.39 25.53 -8.89
N LYS A 224 -5.25 26.53 -9.19
CA LYS A 224 -6.70 26.34 -9.29
C LYS A 224 -7.15 25.67 -10.59
N ASP A 225 -6.24 25.56 -11.55
CA ASP A 225 -6.56 25.04 -12.89
C ASP A 225 -6.63 23.50 -12.85
N SER A 226 -7.50 22.93 -13.69
CA SER A 226 -7.59 21.48 -13.84
C SER A 226 -6.32 20.93 -14.51
N GLN A 227 -5.86 19.78 -14.02
CA GLN A 227 -4.63 19.13 -14.48
C GLN A 227 -4.90 17.69 -14.93
N THR A 228 -4.06 17.18 -15.82
CA THR A 228 -4.12 15.76 -16.26
C THR A 228 -2.74 15.12 -16.10
N ASN A 229 -2.66 14.05 -15.34
CA ASN A 229 -1.43 13.33 -15.01
C ASN A 229 -0.30 14.30 -14.60
N PRO A 230 -0.54 15.21 -13.63
CA PRO A 230 0.46 16.19 -13.26
C PRO A 230 1.68 15.52 -12.60
N MET A 231 2.85 16.09 -12.90
CA MET A 231 4.10 15.93 -12.16
C MET A 231 4.76 17.31 -12.13
N ILE A 232 5.05 17.80 -10.96
CA ILE A 232 5.57 19.15 -10.76
C ILE A 232 7.08 19.11 -10.64
N GLU A 233 7.76 19.80 -11.54
CA GLU A 233 9.19 20.12 -11.46
C GLU A 233 9.31 21.65 -11.38
N SER A 234 10.00 22.17 -10.37
CA SER A 234 10.11 23.60 -10.13
C SER A 234 11.50 23.99 -9.67
N GLU A 235 12.12 24.94 -10.37
CA GLU A 235 13.39 25.53 -9.96
C GLU A 235 13.27 26.39 -8.68
N GLU A 236 12.04 26.82 -8.34
CA GLU A 236 11.72 27.61 -7.14
C GLU A 236 11.18 26.74 -6.00
N SER A 237 11.35 25.40 -6.09
CA SER A 237 10.85 24.46 -5.09
C SER A 237 11.49 24.66 -3.72
N GLU A 238 10.67 24.55 -2.67
CA GLU A 238 11.15 24.50 -1.29
C GLU A 238 11.72 23.11 -0.91
N GLY A 239 11.60 22.11 -1.78
CA GLY A 239 12.06 20.74 -1.59
C GLY A 239 11.18 19.71 -2.26
N LEU A 240 11.29 18.48 -1.82
CA LEU A 240 10.55 17.32 -2.35
C LEU A 240 9.29 17.07 -1.55
N VAL A 241 8.20 16.74 -2.23
CA VAL A 241 6.95 16.37 -1.56
C VAL A 241 7.09 15.04 -0.84
N PHE A 242 6.54 14.97 0.38
CA PHE A 242 6.20 13.73 1.04
C PHE A 242 4.76 13.76 1.56
N ARG A 243 4.17 12.58 1.75
CA ARG A 243 2.76 12.40 2.09
C ARG A 243 2.57 11.33 3.16
N GLY A 244 1.36 11.27 3.75
CA GLY A 244 0.90 10.18 4.62
C GLY A 244 1.09 10.42 6.11
N GLY A 245 2.03 11.26 6.51
CA GLY A 245 2.47 11.33 7.92
C GLY A 245 3.18 10.05 8.35
N SER A 246 3.63 9.98 9.59
CA SER A 246 4.47 8.89 10.06
C SER A 246 4.20 8.50 11.51
N PHE A 247 4.84 7.43 11.97
CA PHE A 247 4.84 7.01 13.37
C PHE A 247 5.38 8.11 14.32
N ALA A 248 6.22 9.00 13.81
CA ALA A 248 6.86 10.07 14.58
C ALA A 248 6.03 11.35 14.70
N ASP A 249 4.91 11.44 13.96
CA ASP A 249 4.05 12.63 13.99
C ASP A 249 3.16 12.65 15.23
N ASP A 250 3.22 13.73 15.99
CA ASP A 250 2.40 13.94 17.20
C ASP A 250 0.93 14.29 16.88
N LEU A 251 0.67 14.77 15.66
CA LEU A 251 -0.63 15.27 15.24
C LEU A 251 -1.28 14.36 14.19
N SER A 252 -2.49 13.93 14.49
CA SER A 252 -3.32 13.18 13.53
C SER A 252 -3.58 13.94 12.21
N SER A 253 -3.48 15.28 12.24
CA SER A 253 -3.64 16.10 11.03
C SER A 253 -2.59 15.84 9.96
N SER A 254 -1.40 15.34 10.33
CA SER A 254 -0.34 14.96 9.37
C SER A 254 -0.70 13.72 8.56
N CYS A 255 -1.55 12.84 9.10
CA CYS A 255 -1.94 11.58 8.47
C CYS A 255 -3.19 11.70 7.57
N ARG A 256 -3.77 12.91 7.38
CA ARG A 256 -4.92 13.12 6.48
C ARG A 256 -4.52 12.88 5.03
N VAL A 257 -5.45 12.38 4.23
CA VAL A 257 -5.18 12.07 2.81
C VAL A 257 -4.75 13.29 1.99
N SER A 258 -5.11 14.51 2.39
CA SER A 258 -4.69 15.76 1.71
C SER A 258 -3.46 16.42 2.35
N ALA A 259 -3.05 16.00 3.57
CA ALA A 259 -1.88 16.59 4.22
C ALA A 259 -0.63 16.34 3.39
N ARG A 260 0.20 17.38 3.28
CA ARG A 260 1.44 17.35 2.51
C ARG A 260 2.57 17.98 3.31
N GLY A 261 3.78 17.55 3.04
CA GLY A 261 4.98 18.15 3.60
C GLY A 261 6.08 18.23 2.57
N CYS A 262 7.14 18.93 2.91
CA CYS A 262 8.33 18.99 2.07
C CYS A 262 9.60 18.71 2.87
N THR A 263 10.61 18.18 2.17
CA THR A 263 11.97 18.00 2.68
C THR A 263 12.96 18.55 1.68
N ASN A 264 13.92 19.32 2.16
CA ASN A 264 15.02 19.87 1.36
C ASN A 264 16.19 18.89 1.19
N GLY A 265 15.89 17.59 1.17
CA GLY A 265 16.88 16.50 0.99
C GLY A 265 17.44 15.92 2.29
N TYR A 266 16.93 16.36 3.46
CA TYR A 266 17.26 15.67 4.71
C TYR A 266 16.56 14.31 4.75
N VAL A 267 17.32 13.29 5.11
CA VAL A 267 16.85 11.95 5.39
C VAL A 267 16.33 11.88 6.82
N PHE A 268 15.11 11.41 6.99
CA PHE A 268 14.53 11.19 8.31
C PHE A 268 14.28 9.71 8.53
N GLY A 269 14.52 9.21 9.75
CA GLY A 269 14.23 7.82 10.13
C GLY A 269 12.74 7.44 10.09
N SER A 270 11.86 8.36 9.70
CA SER A 270 10.42 8.15 9.52
C SER A 270 9.95 8.40 8.07
N LEU A 271 10.89 8.51 7.11
CA LEU A 271 10.59 8.77 5.70
C LEU A 271 11.05 7.60 4.84
N GLY A 272 10.11 7.00 4.13
CA GLY A 272 10.28 5.90 3.19
C GLY A 272 9.59 6.20 1.87
N PHE A 273 9.08 5.18 1.19
CA PHE A 273 8.40 5.35 -0.09
C PHE A 273 7.56 4.14 -0.47
N ARG A 274 6.68 4.33 -1.44
CA ARG A 274 6.07 3.26 -2.22
C ARG A 274 6.34 3.43 -3.70
N ILE A 275 5.99 2.43 -4.50
CA ILE A 275 6.22 2.41 -5.94
C ILE A 275 4.92 2.37 -6.71
N VAL A 276 4.99 2.88 -7.94
CA VAL A 276 3.93 2.77 -8.95
C VAL A 276 4.50 2.24 -10.26
N MET A 277 3.62 1.76 -11.14
CA MET A 277 3.93 1.48 -12.53
C MET A 277 2.71 1.81 -13.40
N SER A 278 2.92 2.22 -14.65
CA SER A 278 1.83 2.49 -15.58
C SER A 278 1.05 1.20 -15.90
N ALA A 279 -0.27 1.29 -15.95
CA ALA A 279 -1.09 0.24 -16.55
C ALA A 279 -0.80 0.19 -18.05
N LYS A 280 -0.77 -1.02 -18.63
CA LYS A 280 -0.51 -1.20 -20.08
C LYS A 280 -1.77 -0.92 -20.89
#